data_602b95e01397d8dc6abd187789163fec
#
_entry.id   602b95e01397d8dc6abd187789163fec
#
_cell.length_a   1.000
_cell.length_b   1.000
_cell.length_c   1.000
_cell.angle_alpha   90.00
_cell.angle_beta   90.00
_cell.angle_gamma   90.00
#
_symmetry.space_group_name_H-M   'P 1'
#
loop_
_entity.id
_entity.type
_entity.pdbx_description
1 polymer ?
#
loop_
_entity_poly.entity_id
_entity_poly.type
_entity_poly.pdbx_seq_one_letter_code
_entity_poly.pdbx_strand_id
1 'polypeptide(L)'
;MKHIFLFFMALFFFAGASARTWNVEKITPPSWWAGMNHPELQILLYGEDISSSEVTLEGKGIHLKETFRPDNPNYLLVYLDISQAQAQTFQIRLKGKGRSACIPYELKQRIPERKQTQGFNASDVIYLAMPDRFANGKTDNDIIPGMKEKQVDRNRPDARHGGDLCGIDSHLDYLANLGITALWLTPVQENNMLQGSYHGYAITDYFQTDPRLGSTEDLIRLADHARSKGIKLIMDMVFNHCGDQCFLFADKPSDDWFNNRSQYVQTSFKIACLTDPHSTQADRTLATDGWFTRVMPDFNQRNPHVARFLIQSSIWWIETVGLGGIRQDTWPYADAGFMNTWCKEILEEYPNFNIVGETWLNNNVAVSRWQKGSPLARSGNPELPTVMDFPLQSLIGHAFDEETGEWEGGLFRLYDYLSQDAVYANPMNLLIFADNHDTSRFFQNEEQTKNLSRYKQAVTFLLTTRGIPQLYYGTEILMNGDKSKGDGYVRKDFPGGWSEDSLNCFSPENLNATQAEAFHFIRKLLNWRKGNEAIGKGSLKHFIIRNGCYVYERRYGERSAVIIMNGTGSIQELALAPYQEVLRVPEATDILSGKKIRLDDSLHLSPREILILEFREDKTLQNP
;
A
#
# COMPACT_ATOMS: atom_id res chain seq x y z
N MET A 1 49.89 -58.31 -66.09
CA MET A 1 49.47 -58.54 -64.73
C MET A 1 49.67 -57.22 -64.00
N LYS A 2 48.59 -56.47 -63.76
CA LYS A 2 48.62 -55.24 -63.00
C LYS A 2 47.64 -55.42 -61.85
N HIS A 3 48.13 -55.40 -60.60
CA HIS A 3 47.32 -55.48 -59.38
C HIS A 3 46.87 -54.10 -59.05
N ILE A 4 45.55 -53.89 -58.97
CA ILE A 4 44.90 -52.70 -58.47
C ILE A 4 44.57 -52.92 -56.96
N PHE A 5 45.20 -52.15 -56.07
CA PHE A 5 44.86 -52.13 -54.66
C PHE A 5 43.73 -51.07 -54.43
N LEU A 6 42.55 -51.54 -54.06
CA LEU A 6 41.48 -50.64 -53.58
C LEU A 6 41.69 -50.33 -52.09
N PHE A 7 41.90 -49.03 -51.77
CA PHE A 7 41.93 -48.51 -50.41
C PHE A 7 40.50 -48.09 -50.01
N PHE A 8 39.90 -48.86 -49.09
CA PHE A 8 38.63 -48.47 -48.49
C PHE A 8 38.92 -47.43 -47.36
N MET A 9 38.56 -46.14 -47.60
CA MET A 9 38.61 -45.09 -46.60
C MET A 9 37.26 -45.08 -45.86
N ALA A 10 37.24 -45.63 -44.63
CA ALA A 10 36.06 -45.52 -43.73
C ALA A 10 35.93 -44.09 -43.18
N LEU A 11 35.00 -43.36 -43.72
CA LEU A 11 34.58 -42.08 -43.12
C LEU A 11 33.78 -42.37 -41.84
N PHE A 12 34.40 -42.14 -40.68
CA PHE A 12 33.68 -42.05 -39.44
C PHE A 12 32.96 -40.70 -39.40
N PHE A 13 31.65 -40.68 -39.67
CA PHE A 13 30.78 -39.57 -39.32
C PHE A 13 30.65 -39.53 -37.80
N PHE A 14 31.41 -38.65 -37.13
CA PHE A 14 31.05 -38.22 -35.79
C PHE A 14 29.79 -37.34 -35.92
N ALA A 15 28.62 -37.96 -35.77
CA ALA A 15 27.41 -37.22 -35.49
C ALA A 15 27.58 -36.58 -34.11
N GLY A 16 28.06 -35.36 -34.08
CA GLY A 16 28.01 -34.54 -32.88
C GLY A 16 26.54 -34.37 -32.50
N ALA A 17 26.08 -35.13 -31.52
CA ALA A 17 24.77 -34.89 -30.91
C ALA A 17 24.82 -33.49 -30.30
N SER A 18 24.28 -32.49 -30.99
CA SER A 18 24.01 -31.18 -30.43
C SER A 18 23.11 -31.40 -29.23
N ALA A 19 23.62 -31.21 -28.03
CA ALA A 19 22.82 -31.31 -26.83
C ALA A 19 21.65 -30.35 -26.96
N ARG A 20 20.42 -30.85 -26.88
CA ARG A 20 19.23 -29.97 -26.82
C ARG A 20 19.34 -29.12 -25.60
N THR A 21 18.98 -27.84 -25.71
CA THR A 21 18.94 -26.92 -24.59
C THR A 21 17.59 -26.97 -23.87
N TRP A 22 17.56 -26.91 -22.54
CA TRP A 22 16.34 -26.53 -21.84
C TRP A 22 16.04 -25.07 -22.12
N ASN A 23 14.79 -24.77 -22.44
CA ASN A 23 14.27 -23.41 -22.42
C ASN A 23 13.80 -23.11 -21.01
N VAL A 24 14.48 -22.19 -20.30
CA VAL A 24 14.05 -21.69 -19.02
C VAL A 24 13.23 -20.43 -19.28
N GLU A 25 11.93 -20.53 -19.08
CA GLU A 25 10.98 -19.48 -19.43
C GLU A 25 10.90 -18.39 -18.34
N LYS A 26 10.99 -18.81 -17.04
CA LYS A 26 10.99 -17.89 -15.91
C LYS A 26 12.01 -18.30 -14.85
N ILE A 27 12.57 -17.28 -14.23
CA ILE A 27 13.46 -17.39 -13.07
C ILE A 27 12.96 -16.38 -12.04
N THR A 28 12.59 -16.85 -10.86
CA THR A 28 12.09 -15.97 -9.79
C THR A 28 12.73 -16.26 -8.44
N PRO A 29 13.27 -15.23 -7.78
CA PRO A 29 13.46 -13.85 -8.25
C PRO A 29 14.44 -13.78 -9.43
N PRO A 30 14.35 -12.75 -10.30
CA PRO A 30 15.22 -12.65 -11.48
C PRO A 30 16.67 -12.26 -11.15
N SER A 31 16.91 -11.73 -9.97
CA SER A 31 18.23 -11.39 -9.40
C SER A 31 18.10 -11.30 -7.88
N TRP A 32 19.24 -11.27 -7.16
CA TRP A 32 19.25 -11.11 -5.71
C TRP A 32 20.42 -10.24 -5.26
N TRP A 33 20.62 -10.08 -3.94
CA TRP A 33 21.69 -9.27 -3.35
C TRP A 33 22.58 -10.07 -2.40
N ALA A 34 23.87 -9.78 -2.43
CA ALA A 34 24.80 -10.25 -1.42
C ALA A 34 24.63 -9.47 -0.11
N GLY A 35 24.88 -10.12 1.03
CA GLY A 35 24.87 -9.47 2.34
C GLY A 35 23.48 -9.22 2.94
N MET A 36 22.49 -10.00 2.53
CA MET A 36 21.17 -10.03 3.19
C MET A 36 21.27 -10.72 4.55
N ASN A 37 20.45 -10.31 5.51
CA ASN A 37 20.41 -10.92 6.85
C ASN A 37 19.94 -12.39 6.78
N HIS A 38 19.02 -12.71 5.88
CA HIS A 38 18.61 -14.06 5.55
C HIS A 38 19.40 -14.56 4.34
N PRO A 39 20.43 -15.41 4.55
CA PRO A 39 21.34 -15.83 3.48
C PRO A 39 20.80 -16.98 2.62
N GLU A 40 19.63 -17.52 2.94
CA GLU A 40 19.01 -18.56 2.17
C GLU A 40 18.20 -17.96 1.02
N LEU A 41 18.56 -18.33 -0.22
CA LEU A 41 17.90 -17.89 -1.45
C LEU A 41 17.19 -19.06 -2.11
N GLN A 42 15.87 -18.96 -2.28
CA GLN A 42 15.07 -19.83 -3.13
C GLN A 42 15.03 -19.26 -4.55
N ILE A 43 15.47 -20.02 -5.54
CA ILE A 43 15.29 -19.69 -6.94
C ILE A 43 14.32 -20.71 -7.55
N LEU A 44 13.18 -20.25 -8.04
CA LEU A 44 12.22 -21.04 -8.78
C LEU A 44 12.54 -20.91 -10.27
N LEU A 45 12.80 -22.05 -10.92
CA LEU A 45 12.99 -22.19 -12.35
C LEU A 45 11.75 -22.82 -12.96
N TYR A 46 11.23 -22.24 -14.03
CA TYR A 46 10.09 -22.74 -14.78
C TYR A 46 10.45 -22.93 -16.26
N GLY A 47 10.10 -24.07 -16.80
CA GLY A 47 10.32 -24.44 -18.20
C GLY A 47 10.03 -25.92 -18.45
N GLU A 48 9.80 -26.32 -19.68
CA GLU A 48 9.36 -27.67 -20.04
C GLU A 48 10.31 -28.78 -19.51
N ASP A 49 9.76 -29.69 -18.65
CA ASP A 49 10.44 -30.87 -18.08
C ASP A 49 11.74 -30.54 -17.32
N ILE A 50 11.85 -29.32 -16.76
CA ILE A 50 13.08 -28.84 -16.14
C ILE A 50 13.44 -29.58 -14.84
N SER A 51 12.46 -30.21 -14.18
CA SER A 51 12.66 -30.94 -12.92
C SER A 51 13.58 -32.16 -13.10
N SER A 52 13.70 -32.68 -14.34
CA SER A 52 14.54 -33.83 -14.64
C SER A 52 16.04 -33.51 -14.68
N SER A 53 16.43 -32.24 -14.54
CA SER A 53 17.82 -31.79 -14.58
C SER A 53 18.56 -31.98 -13.27
N GLU A 54 19.86 -32.20 -13.32
CA GLU A 54 20.80 -32.04 -12.21
C GLU A 54 21.34 -30.62 -12.19
N VAL A 55 21.44 -30.03 -11.00
CA VAL A 55 21.88 -28.63 -10.78
C VAL A 55 23.34 -28.65 -10.31
N THR A 56 24.17 -27.85 -10.95
CA THR A 56 25.51 -27.48 -10.44
C THR A 56 25.71 -25.98 -10.54
N LEU A 57 26.51 -25.43 -9.64
CA LEU A 57 26.75 -24.00 -9.54
C LEU A 57 28.21 -23.68 -9.85
N GLU A 58 28.44 -22.56 -10.52
CA GLU A 58 29.77 -21.98 -10.71
C GLU A 58 29.78 -20.55 -10.19
N GLY A 59 30.18 -20.37 -8.91
CA GLY A 59 30.26 -19.09 -8.22
C GLY A 59 31.06 -19.22 -6.92
N LYS A 60 31.61 -18.12 -6.44
CA LYS A 60 32.40 -18.11 -5.19
C LYS A 60 31.49 -17.82 -3.97
N GLY A 61 31.60 -18.66 -2.93
CA GLY A 61 30.83 -18.49 -1.70
C GLY A 61 29.34 -18.76 -1.86
N ILE A 62 28.92 -19.46 -2.92
CA ILE A 62 27.55 -19.85 -3.18
C ILE A 62 27.49 -21.38 -3.11
N HIS A 63 26.64 -21.89 -2.24
CA HIS A 63 26.51 -23.32 -2.00
C HIS A 63 25.09 -23.80 -2.28
N LEU A 64 24.96 -24.86 -3.06
CA LEU A 64 23.68 -25.55 -3.26
C LEU A 64 23.33 -26.27 -1.95
N LYS A 65 22.20 -25.89 -1.32
CA LYS A 65 21.67 -26.58 -0.14
C LYS A 65 20.86 -27.81 -0.56
N GLU A 66 19.87 -27.57 -1.38
CA GLU A 66 18.98 -28.61 -1.88
C GLU A 66 18.28 -28.19 -3.16
N THR A 67 17.64 -29.16 -3.81
CA THR A 67 16.70 -28.93 -4.91
C THR A 67 15.37 -29.56 -4.55
N PHE A 68 14.29 -28.82 -4.73
CA PHE A 68 12.94 -29.35 -4.57
C PHE A 68 12.26 -29.47 -5.94
N ARG A 69 11.60 -30.62 -6.15
CA ARG A 69 10.89 -30.96 -7.39
C ARG A 69 9.43 -31.16 -7.06
N PRO A 70 8.56 -30.19 -7.36
CA PRO A 70 7.12 -30.37 -7.18
C PRO A 70 6.57 -31.46 -8.13
N ASP A 71 5.27 -31.75 -8.00
CA ASP A 71 4.62 -32.77 -8.82
C ASP A 71 4.68 -32.46 -10.33
N ASN A 72 4.58 -31.18 -10.66
CA ASN A 72 4.68 -30.71 -12.05
C ASN A 72 6.15 -30.68 -12.51
N PRO A 73 6.51 -31.47 -13.57
CA PRO A 73 7.88 -31.53 -14.05
C PRO A 73 8.41 -30.22 -14.65
N ASN A 74 7.57 -29.24 -14.88
CA ASN A 74 7.96 -27.94 -15.42
C ASN A 74 8.60 -27.01 -14.37
N TYR A 75 8.68 -27.46 -13.12
CA TYR A 75 9.24 -26.65 -12.03
C TYR A 75 10.45 -27.31 -11.38
N LEU A 76 11.40 -26.46 -10.99
CA LEU A 76 12.55 -26.83 -10.17
C LEU A 76 12.87 -25.69 -9.22
N LEU A 77 12.84 -25.94 -7.92
CA LEU A 77 13.27 -24.98 -6.92
C LEU A 77 14.70 -25.31 -6.47
N VAL A 78 15.54 -24.30 -6.45
CA VAL A 78 16.96 -24.39 -6.09
C VAL A 78 17.18 -23.54 -4.85
N TYR A 79 17.60 -24.15 -3.76
CA TYR A 79 17.91 -23.47 -2.50
C TYR A 79 19.41 -23.29 -2.37
N LEU A 80 19.82 -22.05 -2.16
CA LEU A 80 21.22 -21.63 -2.07
C LEU A 80 21.53 -21.08 -0.69
N ASP A 81 22.70 -21.36 -0.17
CA ASP A 81 23.34 -20.59 0.88
C ASP A 81 24.30 -19.58 0.24
N ILE A 82 24.03 -18.30 0.44
CA ILE A 82 24.83 -17.18 -0.07
C ILE A 82 25.52 -16.38 1.04
N SER A 83 25.61 -16.94 2.26
CA SER A 83 26.19 -16.27 3.45
C SER A 83 27.64 -15.80 3.24
N GLN A 84 28.40 -16.50 2.41
CA GLN A 84 29.79 -16.19 2.10
C GLN A 84 29.98 -15.56 0.71
N ALA A 85 28.86 -15.28 0.01
CA ALA A 85 28.91 -14.75 -1.34
C ALA A 85 29.13 -13.24 -1.34
N GLN A 86 29.89 -12.77 -2.32
CA GLN A 86 29.99 -11.37 -2.70
C GLN A 86 29.21 -11.12 -4.00
N ALA A 87 28.96 -9.86 -4.32
CA ALA A 87 28.31 -9.47 -5.56
C ALA A 87 29.07 -10.05 -6.78
N GLN A 88 28.37 -10.80 -7.62
CA GLN A 88 28.90 -11.48 -8.80
C GLN A 88 27.79 -11.96 -9.70
N THR A 89 28.11 -12.27 -10.94
CA THR A 89 27.26 -13.12 -11.79
C THR A 89 27.80 -14.56 -11.71
N PHE A 90 26.98 -15.48 -11.25
CA PHE A 90 27.33 -16.91 -11.22
C PHE A 90 26.48 -17.72 -12.21
N GLN A 91 26.89 -18.98 -12.47
CA GLN A 91 26.20 -19.82 -13.41
C GLN A 91 25.43 -20.93 -12.70
N ILE A 92 24.14 -21.06 -13.01
CA ILE A 92 23.31 -22.23 -12.67
C ILE A 92 23.35 -23.15 -13.90
N ARG A 93 23.98 -24.30 -13.75
CA ARG A 93 24.08 -25.29 -14.83
C ARG A 93 23.09 -26.43 -14.61
N LEU A 94 22.29 -26.67 -15.61
CA LEU A 94 21.35 -27.79 -15.67
C LEU A 94 21.87 -28.86 -16.66
N LYS A 95 21.87 -30.12 -16.24
CA LYS A 95 22.25 -31.25 -17.09
C LYS A 95 21.32 -32.45 -16.89
N GLY A 96 21.00 -33.20 -17.93
CA GLY A 96 20.23 -34.44 -17.85
C GLY A 96 19.50 -34.76 -19.14
N LYS A 97 19.14 -36.04 -19.37
CA LYS A 97 18.36 -36.52 -20.52
C LYS A 97 18.88 -36.02 -21.90
N GLY A 98 20.19 -35.83 -22.06
CA GLY A 98 20.77 -35.29 -23.29
C GLY A 98 20.49 -33.82 -23.56
N ARG A 99 20.00 -33.08 -22.56
CA ARG A 99 19.79 -31.63 -22.57
C ARG A 99 20.76 -30.96 -21.61
N SER A 100 21.05 -29.66 -21.83
CA SER A 100 21.80 -28.82 -20.88
C SER A 100 21.33 -27.37 -20.99
N ALA A 101 21.44 -26.61 -19.90
CA ALA A 101 21.32 -25.18 -19.91
C ALA A 101 22.38 -24.56 -18.99
N CYS A 102 22.78 -23.32 -19.29
CA CYS A 102 23.68 -22.53 -18.47
C CYS A 102 23.05 -21.16 -18.30
N ILE A 103 22.63 -20.85 -17.08
CA ILE A 103 21.82 -19.68 -16.74
C ILE A 103 22.69 -18.74 -15.94
N PRO A 104 23.03 -17.56 -16.46
CA PRO A 104 23.68 -16.53 -15.65
C PRO A 104 22.68 -15.97 -14.64
N TYR A 105 23.07 -15.90 -13.37
CA TYR A 105 22.27 -15.32 -12.32
C TYR A 105 23.06 -14.24 -11.58
N GLU A 106 22.46 -13.06 -11.47
CA GLU A 106 23.11 -11.90 -10.88
C GLU A 106 22.85 -11.81 -9.37
N LEU A 107 23.93 -11.82 -8.60
CA LEU A 107 23.94 -11.45 -7.18
C LEU A 107 24.52 -10.03 -7.07
N LYS A 108 23.64 -9.06 -6.88
CA LYS A 108 23.96 -7.63 -6.90
C LYS A 108 24.68 -7.17 -5.65
N GLN A 109 25.45 -6.08 -5.77
CA GLN A 109 25.90 -5.32 -4.61
C GLN A 109 24.72 -4.57 -4.01
N ARG A 110 24.52 -4.74 -2.70
CA ARG A 110 23.48 -4.02 -1.97
C ARG A 110 23.82 -2.54 -1.84
N ILE A 111 22.82 -1.68 -2.00
CA ILE A 111 22.92 -0.25 -1.70
C ILE A 111 22.76 -0.08 -0.17
N PRO A 112 23.78 0.40 0.55
CA PRO A 112 23.74 0.45 2.04
C PRO A 112 22.54 1.25 2.59
N GLU A 113 22.15 2.32 1.91
CA GLU A 113 21.06 3.20 2.28
C GLU A 113 19.70 2.48 2.28
N ARG A 114 19.55 1.40 1.48
CA ARG A 114 18.32 0.60 1.44
C ARG A 114 18.00 -0.02 2.80
N LYS A 115 19.01 -0.50 3.53
CA LYS A 115 18.85 -1.06 4.88
C LYS A 115 18.34 -0.03 5.89
N GLN A 116 18.62 1.24 5.66
CA GLN A 116 18.23 2.36 6.53
C GLN A 116 16.99 3.11 6.05
N THR A 117 16.28 2.57 5.06
CA THR A 117 15.07 3.20 4.52
C THR A 117 14.08 3.54 5.62
N GLN A 118 13.71 4.82 5.70
CA GLN A 118 12.70 5.30 6.65
C GLN A 118 11.32 5.06 6.08
N GLY A 119 10.52 4.26 6.77
CA GLY A 119 9.13 4.04 6.45
C GLY A 119 8.25 5.27 6.68
N PHE A 120 7.04 5.22 6.15
CA PHE A 120 6.03 6.24 6.45
C PHE A 120 5.61 6.17 7.93
N ASN A 121 5.16 7.29 8.49
CA ASN A 121 4.74 7.39 9.90
C ASN A 121 3.75 8.56 10.09
N ALA A 122 3.36 8.86 11.34
CA ALA A 122 2.39 9.91 11.63
C ALA A 122 2.83 11.33 11.22
N SER A 123 4.07 11.56 10.84
CA SER A 123 4.52 12.84 10.26
C SER A 123 4.19 12.94 8.76
N ASP A 124 3.88 11.82 8.12
CA ASP A 124 3.56 11.77 6.71
C ASP A 124 2.07 12.02 6.44
N VAL A 125 1.76 12.35 5.20
CA VAL A 125 0.43 12.28 4.60
C VAL A 125 0.54 11.42 3.35
N ILE A 126 -0.22 10.34 3.35
CA ILE A 126 -0.27 9.39 2.25
C ILE A 126 -1.29 9.85 1.21
N TYR A 127 -0.91 9.86 -0.05
CA TYR A 127 -1.81 10.08 -1.18
C TYR A 127 -1.98 8.76 -1.93
N LEU A 128 -3.18 8.20 -1.90
CA LEU A 128 -3.52 6.99 -2.64
C LEU A 128 -3.91 7.36 -4.07
N ALA A 129 -3.16 6.87 -5.04
CA ALA A 129 -3.46 7.02 -6.46
C ALA A 129 -3.57 5.65 -7.16
N MET A 130 -4.49 5.58 -8.12
CA MET A 130 -4.60 4.45 -9.05
C MET A 130 -3.91 4.83 -10.36
N PRO A 131 -2.81 4.17 -10.76
CA PRO A 131 -2.07 4.55 -11.96
C PRO A 131 -2.94 4.67 -13.21
N ASP A 132 -3.79 3.66 -13.47
CA ASP A 132 -4.72 3.62 -14.62
C ASP A 132 -5.71 4.80 -14.66
N ARG A 133 -5.93 5.51 -13.53
CA ARG A 133 -6.96 6.55 -13.37
C ARG A 133 -6.42 7.94 -13.07
N PHE A 134 -5.12 8.07 -12.88
CA PHE A 134 -4.53 9.34 -12.47
C PHE A 134 -4.12 10.21 -13.66
N ALA A 135 -3.26 9.69 -14.52
CA ALA A 135 -2.86 10.38 -15.74
C ALA A 135 -2.20 9.42 -16.74
N ASN A 136 -2.43 9.63 -18.03
CA ASN A 136 -1.76 8.94 -19.14
C ASN A 136 -0.56 9.76 -19.63
N GLY A 137 0.65 9.32 -19.32
CA GLY A 137 1.89 9.97 -19.72
C GLY A 137 2.46 9.43 -21.04
N LYS A 138 2.05 8.20 -21.43
CA LYS A 138 2.48 7.54 -22.66
C LYS A 138 1.33 6.76 -23.28
N THR A 139 0.91 7.11 -24.47
CA THR A 139 -0.16 6.42 -25.19
C THR A 139 0.32 5.17 -25.94
N ASP A 140 1.63 4.99 -26.12
CA ASP A 140 2.21 3.84 -26.80
C ASP A 140 2.23 2.56 -25.95
N ASN A 141 2.07 2.66 -24.63
CA ASN A 141 1.94 1.55 -23.72
C ASN A 141 0.48 1.16 -23.39
N ASP A 142 -0.52 1.91 -23.85
CA ASP A 142 -1.93 1.62 -23.61
C ASP A 142 -2.33 0.22 -24.05
N ILE A 143 -1.75 -0.26 -25.17
CA ILE A 143 -2.00 -1.58 -25.76
C ILE A 143 -0.67 -2.26 -26.05
N ILE A 144 -0.35 -3.28 -25.28
CA ILE A 144 0.90 -4.05 -25.43
C ILE A 144 0.60 -5.40 -26.14
N PRO A 145 1.35 -5.75 -27.22
CA PRO A 145 1.26 -7.05 -27.84
C PRO A 145 1.50 -8.19 -26.84
N GLY A 146 0.63 -9.19 -26.85
CA GLY A 146 0.73 -10.35 -25.92
C GLY A 146 -0.09 -10.20 -24.65
N MET A 147 -0.46 -8.98 -24.23
CA MET A 147 -1.38 -8.79 -23.11
C MET A 147 -2.81 -9.19 -23.52
N LYS A 148 -3.56 -9.78 -22.57
CA LYS A 148 -4.89 -10.37 -22.85
C LYS A 148 -5.99 -9.34 -22.97
N GLU A 149 -6.06 -8.37 -22.05
CA GLU A 149 -6.98 -7.25 -22.16
C GLU A 149 -6.40 -6.18 -23.09
N LYS A 150 -7.03 -6.04 -24.28
CA LYS A 150 -6.49 -5.27 -25.40
C LYS A 150 -7.15 -3.92 -25.62
N GLN A 151 -8.16 -3.57 -24.78
CA GLN A 151 -8.95 -2.36 -24.98
C GLN A 151 -8.71 -1.37 -23.86
N VAL A 152 -8.63 -0.10 -24.25
CA VAL A 152 -8.75 1.06 -23.36
C VAL A 152 -10.07 1.74 -23.69
N ASP A 153 -10.94 1.96 -22.70
CA ASP A 153 -12.24 2.58 -22.89
C ASP A 153 -12.67 3.38 -21.67
N ARG A 154 -12.39 4.67 -21.68
CA ARG A 154 -12.72 5.60 -20.59
C ARG A 154 -14.22 5.81 -20.35
N ASN A 155 -15.08 5.37 -21.30
CA ASN A 155 -16.53 5.42 -21.12
C ASN A 155 -17.09 4.25 -20.32
N ARG A 156 -16.27 3.23 -20.08
CA ARG A 156 -16.62 2.05 -19.28
C ARG A 156 -15.91 2.09 -17.94
N PRO A 157 -16.63 2.33 -16.82
CA PRO A 157 -16.01 2.51 -15.50
C PRO A 157 -15.09 1.38 -15.04
N ASP A 158 -15.35 0.13 -15.48
CA ASP A 158 -14.56 -1.05 -15.10
C ASP A 158 -13.56 -1.50 -16.18
N ALA A 159 -13.38 -0.72 -17.26
CA ALA A 159 -12.32 -0.95 -18.24
C ALA A 159 -11.01 -0.27 -17.85
N ARG A 160 -9.93 -0.59 -18.55
CA ARG A 160 -8.69 0.18 -18.49
C ARG A 160 -8.88 1.54 -19.14
N HIS A 161 -8.29 2.58 -18.55
CA HIS A 161 -8.34 3.96 -19.05
C HIS A 161 -6.99 4.46 -19.58
N GLY A 162 -5.90 3.70 -19.35
CA GLY A 162 -4.59 3.95 -19.94
C GLY A 162 -3.67 4.88 -19.13
N GLY A 163 -4.05 5.25 -17.92
CA GLY A 163 -3.12 5.95 -17.03
C GLY A 163 -1.92 5.07 -16.67
N ASP A 164 -0.76 5.70 -16.39
CA ASP A 164 0.51 5.01 -16.24
C ASP A 164 1.49 5.68 -15.26
N LEU A 165 2.66 5.04 -15.05
CA LEU A 165 3.72 5.54 -14.17
C LEU A 165 4.34 6.85 -14.67
N CYS A 166 4.40 7.05 -15.99
CA CYS A 166 4.91 8.27 -16.58
C CYS A 166 3.96 9.46 -16.33
N GLY A 167 2.64 9.20 -16.39
CA GLY A 167 1.62 10.17 -16.03
C GLY A 167 1.71 10.60 -14.57
N ILE A 168 1.97 9.65 -13.65
CA ILE A 168 2.22 9.97 -12.23
C ILE A 168 3.51 10.77 -12.08
N ASP A 169 4.59 10.35 -12.73
CA ASP A 169 5.91 11.00 -12.65
C ASP A 169 5.84 12.46 -13.11
N SER A 170 5.10 12.75 -14.18
CA SER A 170 4.90 14.10 -14.69
C SER A 170 4.11 15.03 -13.76
N HIS A 171 3.39 14.49 -12.78
CA HIS A 171 2.58 15.25 -11.82
C HIS A 171 3.13 15.24 -10.37
N LEU A 172 4.38 14.79 -10.18
CA LEU A 172 5.02 14.80 -8.86
C LEU A 172 5.16 16.23 -8.28
N ASP A 173 5.33 17.24 -9.12
CA ASP A 173 5.37 18.63 -8.66
C ASP A 173 4.02 19.09 -8.10
N TYR A 174 2.91 18.66 -8.72
CA TYR A 174 1.57 18.90 -8.19
C TYR A 174 1.43 18.31 -6.77
N LEU A 175 1.81 17.04 -6.60
CA LEU A 175 1.74 16.35 -5.30
C LEU A 175 2.66 17.00 -4.25
N ALA A 176 3.88 17.35 -4.60
CA ALA A 176 4.82 18.02 -3.71
C ALA A 176 4.32 19.40 -3.28
N ASN A 177 3.77 20.20 -4.23
CA ASN A 177 3.20 21.51 -3.98
C ASN A 177 1.90 21.43 -3.16
N LEU A 178 1.13 20.37 -3.31
CA LEU A 178 -0.03 20.10 -2.46
C LEU A 178 0.39 19.87 -1.00
N GLY A 179 1.58 19.29 -0.77
CA GLY A 179 2.13 19.00 0.56
C GLY A 179 2.15 17.50 0.92
N ILE A 180 2.01 16.63 -0.07
CA ILE A 180 2.08 15.16 0.09
C ILE A 180 3.51 14.73 0.41
N THR A 181 3.66 13.73 1.29
CA THR A 181 4.96 13.19 1.71
C THR A 181 5.10 11.68 1.49
N ALA A 182 4.01 11.00 1.13
CA ALA A 182 4.05 9.60 0.74
C ALA A 182 2.99 9.34 -0.36
N LEU A 183 3.36 8.56 -1.37
CA LEU A 183 2.51 8.17 -2.48
C LEU A 183 2.28 6.66 -2.42
N TRP A 184 1.04 6.24 -2.23
CA TRP A 184 0.62 4.85 -2.33
C TRP A 184 -0.03 4.62 -3.69
N LEU A 185 0.56 3.72 -4.49
CA LEU A 185 -0.01 3.25 -5.75
C LEU A 185 -0.72 1.92 -5.54
N THR A 186 -1.92 1.76 -6.12
CA THR A 186 -2.53 0.41 -6.25
C THR A 186 -1.57 -0.51 -7.01
N PRO A 187 -1.71 -1.86 -6.94
CA PRO A 187 -0.67 -2.76 -7.41
C PRO A 187 -0.19 -2.46 -8.82
N VAL A 188 1.12 -2.37 -8.99
CA VAL A 188 1.80 -2.08 -10.28
C VAL A 188 2.44 -3.30 -10.91
N GLN A 189 2.38 -4.46 -10.24
CA GLN A 189 2.82 -5.73 -10.81
C GLN A 189 1.94 -6.14 -11.99
N GLU A 190 2.49 -6.97 -12.88
CA GLU A 190 1.76 -7.46 -14.04
C GLU A 190 0.40 -8.05 -13.65
N ASN A 191 -0.64 -7.60 -14.34
CA ASN A 191 -2.01 -8.07 -14.19
C ASN A 191 -2.58 -8.47 -15.56
N ASN A 192 -2.06 -9.53 -16.15
CA ASN A 192 -2.41 -9.99 -17.50
C ASN A 192 -3.70 -10.81 -17.52
N MET A 193 -4.76 -10.24 -16.95
CA MET A 193 -6.09 -10.83 -16.94
C MET A 193 -6.84 -10.54 -18.24
N LEU A 194 -7.94 -11.29 -18.48
CA LEU A 194 -8.78 -11.13 -19.67
C LEU A 194 -9.57 -9.82 -19.66
N GLN A 195 -9.91 -9.33 -18.46
CA GLN A 195 -10.65 -8.08 -18.23
C GLN A 195 -10.43 -7.59 -16.81
N GLY A 196 -10.72 -6.31 -16.56
CA GLY A 196 -10.62 -5.71 -15.23
C GLY A 196 -9.20 -5.53 -14.73
N SER A 197 -8.19 -5.59 -15.59
CA SER A 197 -6.79 -5.50 -15.16
C SER A 197 -6.39 -4.11 -14.63
N TYR A 198 -7.24 -3.11 -14.83
CA TYR A 198 -7.01 -1.73 -14.38
C TYR A 198 -6.76 -1.58 -12.87
N HIS A 199 -7.34 -2.47 -12.05
CA HIS A 199 -7.24 -2.36 -10.60
C HIS A 199 -5.93 -2.92 -10.02
N GLY A 200 -5.24 -3.84 -10.72
CA GLY A 200 -3.94 -4.40 -10.31
C GLY A 200 -4.01 -5.62 -9.36
N TYR A 201 -5.14 -5.90 -8.70
CA TYR A 201 -5.20 -6.88 -7.61
C TYR A 201 -5.20 -8.35 -8.03
N ALA A 202 -5.26 -8.69 -9.32
CA ALA A 202 -5.15 -10.06 -9.83
C ALA A 202 -3.76 -10.30 -10.47
N ILE A 203 -2.70 -10.27 -9.66
CA ILE A 203 -1.30 -10.31 -10.11
C ILE A 203 -1.01 -11.60 -10.87
N THR A 204 -0.35 -11.49 -12.03
CA THR A 204 0.06 -12.62 -12.87
C THR A 204 1.56 -12.83 -12.90
N ASP A 205 2.37 -11.81 -12.60
CA ASP A 205 3.81 -11.93 -12.37
C ASP A 205 4.24 -11.02 -11.19
N TYR A 206 4.80 -11.64 -10.15
CA TYR A 206 5.16 -10.97 -8.89
C TYR A 206 6.48 -10.21 -8.95
N PHE A 207 7.27 -10.38 -10.02
CA PHE A 207 8.61 -9.78 -10.19
C PHE A 207 8.71 -8.87 -11.41
N GLN A 208 7.56 -8.53 -12.01
CA GLN A 208 7.51 -7.67 -13.18
C GLN A 208 6.47 -6.57 -13.00
N THR A 209 6.81 -5.34 -13.40
CA THR A 209 5.84 -4.25 -13.55
C THR A 209 4.92 -4.55 -14.73
N ASP A 210 3.63 -4.19 -14.63
CA ASP A 210 2.70 -4.31 -15.76
C ASP A 210 3.18 -3.42 -16.91
N PRO A 211 3.48 -3.96 -18.09
CA PRO A 211 4.07 -3.19 -19.18
C PRO A 211 3.14 -2.10 -19.72
N ARG A 212 1.83 -2.18 -19.41
CA ARG A 212 0.85 -1.15 -19.75
C ARG A 212 0.87 0.03 -18.76
N LEU A 213 1.52 -0.13 -17.61
CA LEU A 213 1.82 0.95 -16.67
C LEU A 213 3.23 1.50 -16.87
N GLY A 214 4.12 0.72 -17.47
CA GLY A 214 5.52 1.06 -17.69
C GLY A 214 6.47 -0.08 -17.35
N SER A 215 7.76 0.15 -17.51
CA SER A 215 8.79 -0.81 -17.15
C SER A 215 9.15 -0.73 -15.65
N THR A 216 9.92 -1.71 -15.17
CA THR A 216 10.51 -1.64 -13.81
C THR A 216 11.46 -0.45 -13.67
N GLU A 217 12.16 -0.08 -14.72
CA GLU A 217 13.02 1.12 -14.78
C GLU A 217 12.21 2.41 -14.69
N ASP A 218 11.00 2.46 -15.28
CA ASP A 218 10.08 3.59 -15.12
C ASP A 218 9.63 3.72 -13.65
N LEU A 219 9.36 2.61 -12.96
CA LEU A 219 9.01 2.61 -11.54
C LEU A 219 10.19 3.05 -10.64
N ILE A 220 11.41 2.59 -10.94
CA ILE A 220 12.63 3.04 -10.24
C ILE A 220 12.82 4.55 -10.41
N ARG A 221 12.67 5.06 -11.64
CA ARG A 221 12.78 6.49 -11.93
C ARG A 221 11.73 7.30 -11.17
N LEU A 222 10.47 6.86 -11.20
CA LEU A 222 9.39 7.49 -10.43
C LEU A 222 9.73 7.54 -8.93
N ALA A 223 10.22 6.45 -8.36
CA ALA A 223 10.61 6.39 -6.94
C ALA A 223 11.76 7.35 -6.60
N ASP A 224 12.76 7.46 -7.49
CA ASP A 224 13.89 8.36 -7.31
C ASP A 224 13.47 9.83 -7.44
N HIS A 225 12.62 10.17 -8.40
CA HIS A 225 12.05 11.51 -8.55
C HIS A 225 11.17 11.87 -7.35
N ALA A 226 10.28 10.99 -6.91
CA ALA A 226 9.45 11.19 -5.72
C ALA A 226 10.32 11.44 -4.47
N ARG A 227 11.37 10.63 -4.28
CA ARG A 227 12.32 10.78 -3.17
C ARG A 227 13.04 12.11 -3.22
N SER A 228 13.44 12.59 -4.41
CA SER A 228 14.08 13.91 -4.59
C SER A 228 13.18 15.07 -4.15
N LYS A 229 11.86 14.86 -4.17
CA LYS A 229 10.84 15.83 -3.72
C LYS A 229 10.38 15.58 -2.26
N GLY A 230 11.01 14.62 -1.56
CA GLY A 230 10.65 14.26 -0.19
C GLY A 230 9.37 13.41 -0.09
N ILE A 231 8.99 12.73 -1.17
CA ILE A 231 7.82 11.84 -1.23
C ILE A 231 8.31 10.38 -1.21
N LYS A 232 7.83 9.60 -0.23
CA LYS A 232 8.09 8.16 -0.13
C LYS A 232 7.16 7.41 -1.06
N LEU A 233 7.65 6.34 -1.70
CA LEU A 233 6.79 5.46 -2.49
C LEU A 233 6.35 4.26 -1.65
N ILE A 234 5.05 4.01 -1.56
CA ILE A 234 4.42 2.87 -0.90
C ILE A 234 3.86 1.96 -1.99
N MET A 235 4.25 0.69 -1.95
CA MET A 235 3.78 -0.32 -2.89
C MET A 235 2.66 -1.14 -2.28
N ASP A 236 1.60 -1.36 -3.05
CA ASP A 236 0.52 -2.27 -2.71
C ASP A 236 0.91 -3.70 -3.09
N MET A 237 0.78 -4.64 -2.16
CA MET A 237 1.12 -6.06 -2.37
C MET A 237 -0.07 -6.95 -2.06
N VAL A 238 -0.20 -8.03 -2.81
CA VAL A 238 -1.32 -8.98 -2.71
C VAL A 238 -0.75 -10.37 -2.47
N PHE A 239 -0.94 -10.93 -1.28
CA PHE A 239 -0.41 -12.25 -0.89
C PHE A 239 -1.47 -13.30 -0.62
N ASN A 240 -2.72 -12.87 -0.48
CA ASN A 240 -3.83 -13.80 -0.29
C ASN A 240 -4.08 -14.64 -1.55
N HIS A 241 -4.02 -14.03 -2.72
CA HIS A 241 -4.38 -14.65 -4.00
C HIS A 241 -3.52 -14.11 -5.14
N CYS A 242 -3.59 -14.76 -6.28
CA CYS A 242 -3.08 -14.25 -7.56
C CYS A 242 -4.21 -14.20 -8.60
N GLY A 243 -3.94 -13.73 -9.81
CA GLY A 243 -4.84 -13.91 -10.95
C GLY A 243 -4.81 -15.36 -11.46
N ASP A 244 -5.92 -15.87 -11.99
CA ASP A 244 -5.99 -17.23 -12.57
C ASP A 244 -5.10 -17.39 -13.83
N GLN A 245 -4.65 -16.28 -14.39
CA GLN A 245 -3.69 -16.24 -15.50
C GLN A 245 -2.22 -16.22 -15.03
N CYS A 246 -1.97 -16.22 -13.72
CA CYS A 246 -0.63 -16.38 -13.16
C CYS A 246 -0.06 -17.76 -13.52
N PHE A 247 1.20 -17.80 -13.97
CA PHE A 247 1.83 -19.07 -14.38
C PHE A 247 1.85 -20.10 -13.23
N LEU A 248 1.95 -19.64 -11.97
CA LEU A 248 1.89 -20.49 -10.78
C LEU A 248 0.52 -21.18 -10.59
N PHE A 249 -0.55 -20.65 -11.19
CA PHE A 249 -1.86 -21.27 -11.15
C PHE A 249 -2.20 -21.95 -12.49
N ALA A 250 -1.92 -21.31 -13.61
CA ALA A 250 -2.24 -21.82 -14.94
C ALA A 250 -1.54 -23.16 -15.26
N ASP A 251 -0.29 -23.31 -14.79
CA ASP A 251 0.50 -24.56 -14.86
C ASP A 251 1.13 -24.85 -13.49
N LYS A 252 0.29 -25.00 -12.45
CA LYS A 252 0.69 -25.03 -11.05
C LYS A 252 1.78 -26.05 -10.70
N PRO A 253 2.70 -25.74 -9.76
CA PRO A 253 3.75 -26.66 -9.33
C PRO A 253 3.19 -27.94 -8.69
N SER A 254 2.20 -27.81 -7.80
CA SER A 254 1.42 -28.90 -7.19
C SER A 254 0.11 -28.37 -6.64
N ASP A 255 -0.82 -29.26 -6.31
CA ASP A 255 -2.15 -28.87 -5.84
C ASP A 255 -2.16 -28.16 -4.47
N ASP A 256 -1.13 -28.37 -3.65
CA ASP A 256 -0.97 -27.79 -2.32
C ASP A 256 -0.40 -26.35 -2.31
N TRP A 257 -0.09 -25.80 -3.49
CA TRP A 257 0.29 -24.37 -3.62
C TRP A 257 -0.91 -23.45 -3.41
N PHE A 258 -2.11 -23.95 -3.62
CA PHE A 258 -3.35 -23.21 -3.49
C PHE A 258 -4.29 -23.90 -2.51
N ASN A 259 -5.03 -23.11 -1.75
CA ASN A 259 -6.02 -23.61 -0.82
C ASN A 259 -7.14 -24.36 -1.56
N ASN A 260 -7.83 -25.27 -0.84
CA ASN A 260 -8.84 -26.16 -1.38
C ASN A 260 -8.33 -27.04 -2.56
N ARG A 261 -7.03 -27.37 -2.58
CA ARG A 261 -6.38 -28.13 -3.67
C ARG A 261 -6.68 -27.55 -5.05
N SER A 262 -6.57 -26.23 -5.18
CA SER A 262 -6.85 -25.48 -6.40
C SER A 262 -8.29 -25.58 -6.91
N GLN A 263 -9.25 -25.94 -6.06
CA GLN A 263 -10.67 -25.94 -6.38
C GLN A 263 -11.33 -24.69 -5.84
N TYR A 264 -12.20 -24.09 -6.64
CA TYR A 264 -12.92 -22.89 -6.22
C TYR A 264 -13.92 -23.19 -5.09
N VAL A 265 -13.65 -22.58 -3.95
CA VAL A 265 -14.57 -22.46 -2.80
C VAL A 265 -14.56 -20.99 -2.42
N GLN A 266 -15.68 -20.29 -2.56
CA GLN A 266 -15.74 -18.86 -2.25
C GLN A 266 -15.56 -18.60 -0.76
N THR A 267 -14.75 -17.59 -0.40
CA THR A 267 -14.63 -17.14 0.99
C THR A 267 -15.97 -16.62 1.52
N SER A 268 -16.18 -16.76 2.84
CA SER A 268 -17.36 -16.18 3.50
C SER A 268 -17.37 -14.65 3.51
N PHE A 269 -16.23 -13.99 3.28
CA PHE A 269 -16.03 -12.54 3.50
C PHE A 269 -16.36 -12.08 4.94
N LYS A 270 -16.51 -13.00 5.89
CA LYS A 270 -16.89 -12.70 7.28
C LYS A 270 -15.70 -12.83 8.23
N ILE A 271 -14.64 -12.05 7.97
CA ILE A 271 -13.37 -12.10 8.72
C ILE A 271 -13.51 -11.74 10.22
N ALA A 272 -14.64 -11.20 10.65
CA ALA A 272 -14.91 -11.02 12.08
C ALA A 272 -14.82 -12.34 12.87
N CYS A 273 -15.11 -13.49 12.24
CA CYS A 273 -14.95 -14.81 12.86
C CYS A 273 -13.50 -15.09 13.32
N LEU A 274 -12.49 -14.48 12.70
CA LEU A 274 -11.08 -14.66 13.05
C LEU A 274 -10.73 -14.03 14.40
N THR A 275 -11.49 -13.04 14.83
CA THR A 275 -11.32 -12.34 16.10
C THR A 275 -12.40 -12.72 17.13
N ASP A 276 -13.46 -13.37 16.69
CA ASP A 276 -14.56 -13.83 17.55
C ASP A 276 -14.13 -15.02 18.43
N PRO A 277 -14.30 -14.94 19.78
CA PRO A 277 -14.00 -16.03 20.69
C PRO A 277 -14.92 -17.25 20.55
N HIS A 278 -16.09 -17.08 19.94
CA HIS A 278 -17.13 -18.08 19.83
C HIS A 278 -17.25 -18.70 18.44
N SER A 279 -16.45 -18.23 17.47
CA SER A 279 -16.50 -18.72 16.09
C SER A 279 -16.03 -20.17 15.96
N THR A 280 -16.59 -20.88 14.99
CA THR A 280 -16.22 -22.25 14.68
C THR A 280 -14.93 -22.32 13.85
N GLN A 281 -14.23 -23.47 13.90
CA GLN A 281 -13.06 -23.67 13.01
C GLN A 281 -13.46 -23.69 11.53
N ALA A 282 -14.65 -24.23 11.21
CA ALA A 282 -15.16 -24.28 9.84
C ALA A 282 -15.32 -22.88 9.25
N ASP A 283 -15.91 -21.94 10.02
CA ASP A 283 -16.08 -20.55 9.57
C ASP A 283 -14.73 -19.84 9.38
N ARG A 284 -13.78 -20.08 10.30
CA ARG A 284 -12.41 -19.53 10.20
C ARG A 284 -11.72 -20.04 8.94
N THR A 285 -11.74 -21.36 8.71
CA THR A 285 -11.14 -21.97 7.52
C THR A 285 -11.80 -21.45 6.24
N LEU A 286 -13.13 -21.33 6.20
CA LEU A 286 -13.81 -20.77 5.03
C LEU A 286 -13.43 -19.31 4.76
N ALA A 287 -13.17 -18.53 5.81
CA ALA A 287 -12.75 -17.13 5.68
C ALA A 287 -11.31 -17.01 5.15
N THR A 288 -10.37 -17.89 5.60
CA THR A 288 -8.95 -17.79 5.25
C THR A 288 -8.53 -18.62 4.03
N ASP A 289 -9.23 -19.74 3.76
CA ASP A 289 -8.84 -20.65 2.69
C ASP A 289 -9.77 -20.52 1.47
N GLY A 290 -10.79 -19.67 1.56
CA GLY A 290 -11.73 -19.42 0.49
C GLY A 290 -11.21 -18.37 -0.50
N TRP A 291 -11.50 -18.56 -1.78
CA TRP A 291 -11.10 -17.64 -2.85
C TRP A 291 -12.01 -16.39 -2.89
N PHE A 292 -11.46 -15.24 -3.22
CA PHE A 292 -12.25 -14.02 -3.40
C PHE A 292 -13.22 -14.13 -4.57
N THR A 293 -12.74 -14.58 -5.70
CA THR A 293 -13.52 -14.83 -6.91
C THR A 293 -12.98 -16.06 -7.63
N ARG A 294 -13.69 -16.56 -8.65
CA ARG A 294 -13.23 -17.66 -9.49
C ARG A 294 -11.91 -17.39 -10.20
N VAL A 295 -11.61 -16.12 -10.48
CA VAL A 295 -10.41 -15.69 -11.21
C VAL A 295 -9.29 -15.22 -10.27
N MET A 296 -9.47 -15.37 -8.95
CA MET A 296 -8.48 -15.03 -7.92
C MET A 296 -8.23 -16.24 -7.02
N PRO A 297 -7.47 -17.25 -7.47
CA PRO A 297 -7.12 -18.42 -6.69
C PRO A 297 -6.30 -18.05 -5.45
N ASP A 298 -6.68 -18.65 -4.34
CA ASP A 298 -6.14 -18.37 -3.00
C ASP A 298 -4.87 -19.18 -2.75
N PHE A 299 -3.77 -18.50 -2.40
CA PHE A 299 -2.50 -19.14 -2.08
C PHE A 299 -2.55 -19.90 -0.76
N ASN A 300 -1.93 -21.05 -0.71
CA ASN A 300 -1.64 -21.73 0.54
C ASN A 300 -0.30 -21.24 1.12
N GLN A 301 -0.31 -20.17 1.90
CA GLN A 301 0.89 -19.58 2.48
C GLN A 301 1.52 -20.50 3.58
N ARG A 302 0.84 -21.57 4.01
CA ARG A 302 1.40 -22.61 4.89
C ARG A 302 2.38 -23.52 4.15
N ASN A 303 2.32 -23.54 2.81
CA ASN A 303 3.35 -24.19 2.00
C ASN A 303 4.65 -23.36 2.07
N PRO A 304 5.78 -23.93 2.54
CA PRO A 304 7.01 -23.15 2.77
C PRO A 304 7.61 -22.56 1.49
N HIS A 305 7.37 -23.19 0.34
CA HIS A 305 7.86 -22.71 -0.96
C HIS A 305 7.07 -21.48 -1.41
N VAL A 306 5.75 -21.46 -1.19
CA VAL A 306 4.88 -20.31 -1.44
C VAL A 306 5.26 -19.16 -0.49
N ALA A 307 5.42 -19.48 0.81
CA ALA A 307 5.81 -18.47 1.82
C ALA A 307 7.13 -17.78 1.42
N ARG A 308 8.16 -18.56 1.08
CA ARG A 308 9.47 -18.01 0.69
C ARG A 308 9.39 -17.19 -0.59
N PHE A 309 8.62 -17.63 -1.59
CA PHE A 309 8.39 -16.90 -2.84
C PHE A 309 7.80 -15.48 -2.56
N LEU A 310 6.77 -15.39 -1.71
CA LEU A 310 6.11 -14.12 -1.38
C LEU A 310 7.01 -13.19 -0.53
N ILE A 311 7.76 -13.74 0.43
CA ILE A 311 8.73 -12.97 1.23
C ILE A 311 9.82 -12.38 0.32
N GLN A 312 10.39 -13.20 -0.55
CA GLN A 312 11.43 -12.77 -1.48
C GLN A 312 10.92 -11.74 -2.49
N SER A 313 9.66 -11.84 -2.92
CA SER A 313 9.05 -10.82 -3.77
C SER A 313 9.08 -9.45 -3.10
N SER A 314 8.70 -9.35 -1.82
CA SER A 314 8.74 -8.08 -1.08
C SER A 314 10.14 -7.51 -0.98
N ILE A 315 11.11 -8.34 -0.57
CA ILE A 315 12.50 -7.92 -0.45
C ILE A 315 13.04 -7.44 -1.80
N TRP A 316 12.71 -8.18 -2.87
CA TRP A 316 13.15 -7.83 -4.22
C TRP A 316 12.65 -6.44 -4.65
N TRP A 317 11.39 -6.12 -4.37
CA TRP A 317 10.83 -4.79 -4.68
C TRP A 317 11.40 -3.69 -3.80
N ILE A 318 11.61 -3.94 -2.48
CA ILE A 318 12.23 -2.97 -1.58
C ILE A 318 13.64 -2.61 -2.07
N GLU A 319 14.46 -3.62 -2.39
CA GLU A 319 15.84 -3.40 -2.87
C GLU A 319 15.89 -2.78 -4.27
N THR A 320 15.02 -3.23 -5.17
CA THR A 320 15.00 -2.75 -6.57
C THR A 320 14.57 -1.29 -6.65
N VAL A 321 13.46 -0.93 -5.99
CA VAL A 321 12.84 0.38 -6.13
C VAL A 321 13.25 1.35 -5.02
N GLY A 322 13.55 0.84 -3.83
CA GLY A 322 13.78 1.65 -2.63
C GLY A 322 12.49 2.20 -2.06
N LEU A 323 11.57 1.27 -1.78
CA LEU A 323 10.26 1.60 -1.24
C LEU A 323 10.35 2.27 0.13
N GLY A 324 9.46 3.22 0.42
CA GLY A 324 9.26 3.84 1.73
C GLY A 324 8.14 3.18 2.55
N GLY A 325 7.58 2.07 2.08
CA GLY A 325 6.57 1.31 2.80
C GLY A 325 5.85 0.30 1.90
N ILE A 326 5.08 -0.56 2.55
CA ILE A 326 4.18 -1.51 1.91
C ILE A 326 2.78 -1.34 2.47
N ARG A 327 1.76 -1.33 1.61
CA ARG A 327 0.38 -1.65 1.98
C ARG A 327 0.11 -3.09 1.58
N GLN A 328 -0.34 -3.90 2.52
CA GLN A 328 -0.67 -5.29 2.27
C GLN A 328 -2.17 -5.46 2.17
N ASP A 329 -2.60 -5.85 1.00
CA ASP A 329 -3.99 -6.15 0.64
C ASP A 329 -4.57 -7.29 1.48
N THR A 330 -5.86 -7.20 1.76
CA THR A 330 -6.66 -8.29 2.36
C THR A 330 -6.00 -9.02 3.55
N TRP A 331 -5.34 -8.26 4.43
CA TRP A 331 -4.51 -8.78 5.53
C TRP A 331 -5.09 -9.96 6.30
N PRO A 332 -6.36 -9.91 6.78
CA PRO A 332 -6.89 -10.98 7.64
C PRO A 332 -7.23 -12.27 6.90
N TYR A 333 -7.27 -12.26 5.57
CA TYR A 333 -7.65 -13.44 4.78
C TYR A 333 -6.48 -14.41 4.57
N ALA A 334 -5.25 -13.92 4.54
CA ALA A 334 -4.05 -14.74 4.43
C ALA A 334 -3.74 -15.46 5.75
N ASP A 335 -2.92 -16.53 5.70
CA ASP A 335 -2.50 -17.26 6.89
C ASP A 335 -1.76 -16.34 7.90
N ALA A 336 -2.29 -16.22 9.11
CA ALA A 336 -1.76 -15.30 10.11
C ALA A 336 -0.32 -15.65 10.55
N GLY A 337 0.05 -16.93 10.56
CA GLY A 337 1.41 -17.38 10.89
C GLY A 337 2.42 -16.93 9.85
N PHE A 338 2.06 -17.11 8.58
CA PHE A 338 2.85 -16.59 7.45
C PHE A 338 2.98 -15.07 7.52
N MET A 339 1.88 -14.34 7.69
CA MET A 339 1.88 -12.87 7.70
C MET A 339 2.76 -12.30 8.82
N ASN A 340 2.76 -12.93 9.99
CA ASN A 340 3.66 -12.57 11.09
C ASN A 340 5.13 -12.86 10.74
N THR A 341 5.42 -14.01 10.14
CA THR A 341 6.78 -14.38 9.70
C THR A 341 7.30 -13.39 8.65
N TRP A 342 6.46 -13.07 7.67
CA TRP A 342 6.78 -12.08 6.64
C TRP A 342 7.10 -10.71 7.23
N CYS A 343 6.23 -10.16 8.09
CA CYS A 343 6.48 -8.88 8.76
C CYS A 343 7.79 -8.89 9.55
N LYS A 344 8.02 -9.96 10.31
CA LYS A 344 9.22 -10.12 11.10
C LYS A 344 10.48 -10.09 10.23
N GLU A 345 10.53 -10.91 9.17
CA GLU A 345 11.70 -10.96 8.27
C GLU A 345 11.95 -9.61 7.58
N ILE A 346 10.89 -8.92 7.12
CA ILE A 346 11.04 -7.59 6.51
C ILE A 346 11.57 -6.57 7.54
N LEU A 347 11.04 -6.55 8.76
CA LEU A 347 11.45 -5.57 9.77
C LEU A 347 12.80 -5.88 10.41
N GLU A 348 13.23 -7.14 10.41
CA GLU A 348 14.61 -7.53 10.76
C GLU A 348 15.61 -7.08 9.70
N GLU A 349 15.23 -7.14 8.42
CA GLU A 349 16.07 -6.67 7.31
C GLU A 349 16.08 -5.14 7.21
N TYR A 350 14.93 -4.48 7.47
CA TYR A 350 14.71 -3.03 7.35
C TYR A 350 14.06 -2.47 8.63
N PRO A 351 14.85 -2.22 9.69
CA PRO A 351 14.31 -1.91 11.03
C PRO A 351 13.48 -0.63 11.13
N ASN A 352 13.67 0.31 10.20
CA ASN A 352 12.94 1.59 10.16
C ASN A 352 11.78 1.59 9.14
N PHE A 353 11.51 0.45 8.52
CA PHE A 353 10.44 0.32 7.51
C PHE A 353 9.06 0.30 8.17
N ASN A 354 8.02 0.61 7.41
CA ASN A 354 6.64 0.45 7.89
C ASN A 354 5.77 -0.32 6.89
N ILE A 355 4.86 -1.09 7.46
CA ILE A 355 3.90 -1.91 6.73
C ILE A 355 2.52 -1.60 7.28
N VAL A 356 1.57 -1.30 6.40
CA VAL A 356 0.16 -1.21 6.75
C VAL A 356 -0.62 -2.37 6.15
N GLY A 357 -1.42 -3.05 6.97
CA GLY A 357 -2.32 -4.11 6.53
C GLY A 357 -3.75 -3.59 6.38
N GLU A 358 -4.40 -4.00 5.31
CA GLU A 358 -5.83 -3.76 5.15
C GLU A 358 -6.62 -4.65 6.10
N THR A 359 -7.06 -4.08 7.21
CA THR A 359 -7.83 -4.76 8.25
C THR A 359 -9.29 -4.29 8.22
N TRP A 360 -10.02 -4.63 7.17
CA TRP A 360 -11.40 -4.16 6.96
C TRP A 360 -12.38 -4.84 7.91
N LEU A 361 -12.46 -4.31 9.11
CA LEU A 361 -13.36 -4.73 10.18
C LEU A 361 -14.09 -3.51 10.74
N ASN A 362 -15.34 -3.69 11.16
CA ASN A 362 -16.25 -2.59 11.51
C ASN A 362 -16.18 -2.16 12.98
N ASN A 363 -15.24 -2.67 13.77
CA ASN A 363 -15.06 -2.28 15.16
C ASN A 363 -13.57 -2.29 15.56
N ASN A 364 -13.23 -1.36 16.43
CA ASN A 364 -11.86 -1.12 16.89
C ASN A 364 -11.25 -2.29 17.66
N VAL A 365 -12.05 -3.04 18.41
CA VAL A 365 -11.59 -4.23 19.15
C VAL A 365 -11.08 -5.30 18.17
N ALA A 366 -11.80 -5.53 17.08
CA ALA A 366 -11.40 -6.51 16.06
C ALA A 366 -10.18 -6.04 15.26
N VAL A 367 -10.13 -4.76 14.88
CA VAL A 367 -8.98 -4.16 14.16
C VAL A 367 -7.72 -4.18 15.03
N SER A 368 -7.82 -3.79 16.31
CA SER A 368 -6.67 -3.68 17.21
C SER A 368 -5.91 -4.99 17.41
N ARG A 369 -6.59 -6.14 17.29
CA ARG A 369 -5.96 -7.46 17.41
C ARG A 369 -4.86 -7.75 16.41
N TRP A 370 -4.89 -7.08 15.28
CA TRP A 370 -3.91 -7.25 14.21
C TRP A 370 -2.68 -6.36 14.37
N GLN A 371 -2.72 -5.35 15.26
CA GLN A 371 -1.60 -4.45 15.46
C GLN A 371 -0.52 -5.09 16.35
N LYS A 372 0.74 -4.89 15.99
CA LYS A 372 1.92 -5.32 16.78
C LYS A 372 1.81 -4.82 18.22
N GLY A 373 1.97 -5.75 19.17
CA GLY A 373 1.89 -5.45 20.59
C GLY A 373 0.46 -5.27 21.11
N SER A 374 -0.57 -5.67 20.36
CA SER A 374 -1.96 -5.56 20.77
C SER A 374 -2.23 -6.20 22.14
N PRO A 375 -2.85 -5.50 23.09
CA PRO A 375 -3.24 -6.06 24.38
C PRO A 375 -4.36 -7.11 24.24
N LEU A 376 -5.00 -7.18 23.06
CA LEU A 376 -6.12 -8.09 22.76
C LEU A 376 -5.70 -9.28 21.89
N ALA A 377 -4.44 -9.45 21.58
CA ALA A 377 -3.93 -10.61 20.83
C ALA A 377 -4.17 -11.90 21.63
N ARG A 378 -4.76 -12.94 20.99
CA ARG A 378 -5.09 -14.21 21.66
C ARG A 378 -4.06 -15.31 21.46
N SER A 379 -3.45 -15.38 20.29
CA SER A 379 -2.45 -16.38 19.93
C SER A 379 -1.32 -15.74 19.15
N GLY A 380 -0.12 -15.77 19.71
CA GLY A 380 1.05 -15.12 19.13
C GLY A 380 0.94 -13.59 19.19
N ASN A 381 2.06 -12.89 19.16
CA ASN A 381 2.06 -11.43 18.98
C ASN A 381 1.93 -11.14 17.48
N PRO A 382 0.94 -10.36 17.05
CA PRO A 382 0.92 -9.86 15.69
C PRO A 382 2.14 -8.96 15.47
N GLU A 383 2.73 -9.06 14.28
CA GLU A 383 3.93 -8.30 13.92
C GLU A 383 3.62 -7.10 13.01
N LEU A 384 2.35 -6.89 12.64
CA LEU A 384 1.93 -5.79 11.77
C LEU A 384 2.03 -4.44 12.49
N PRO A 385 2.89 -3.51 12.04
CA PRO A 385 3.04 -2.23 12.71
C PRO A 385 1.81 -1.33 12.62
N THR A 386 1.21 -1.23 11.42
CA THR A 386 0.11 -0.30 11.12
C THR A 386 -1.11 -1.05 10.61
N VAL A 387 -2.28 -0.72 11.14
CA VAL A 387 -3.58 -1.25 10.69
C VAL A 387 -4.42 -0.11 10.12
N MET A 388 -5.29 -0.41 9.15
CA MET A 388 -6.23 0.57 8.58
C MET A 388 -7.44 0.75 9.49
N ASP A 389 -7.76 2.00 9.83
CA ASP A 389 -8.82 2.38 10.76
C ASP A 389 -10.18 2.51 10.05
N PHE A 390 -10.70 1.38 9.54
CA PHE A 390 -12.03 1.33 8.92
C PHE A 390 -13.17 1.73 9.86
N PRO A 391 -13.12 1.45 11.17
CA PRO A 391 -14.15 1.96 12.07
C PRO A 391 -14.25 3.49 12.07
N LEU A 392 -13.12 4.21 12.09
CA LEU A 392 -13.13 5.67 11.96
C LEU A 392 -13.66 6.11 10.60
N GLN A 393 -13.24 5.46 9.51
CA GLN A 393 -13.73 5.75 8.15
C GLN A 393 -15.25 5.67 8.07
N SER A 394 -15.86 4.65 8.68
CA SER A 394 -17.33 4.49 8.68
C SER A 394 -18.07 5.56 9.48
N LEU A 395 -17.40 6.19 10.46
CA LEU A 395 -17.99 7.22 11.32
C LEU A 395 -17.83 8.64 10.78
N ILE A 396 -16.74 8.90 10.06
CA ILE A 396 -16.30 10.26 9.72
C ILE A 396 -17.35 11.00 8.87
N GLY A 397 -18.02 10.32 7.94
CA GLY A 397 -19.09 10.92 7.16
C GLY A 397 -20.25 11.40 8.03
N HIS A 398 -20.77 10.53 8.88
CA HIS A 398 -21.87 10.85 9.80
C HIS A 398 -21.52 11.96 10.78
N ALA A 399 -20.30 11.94 11.32
CA ALA A 399 -19.85 12.93 12.29
C ALA A 399 -19.91 14.37 11.76
N PHE A 400 -19.71 14.58 10.47
CA PHE A 400 -19.74 15.91 9.85
C PHE A 400 -21.03 16.23 9.08
N ASP A 401 -21.88 15.23 8.79
CA ASP A 401 -23.22 15.42 8.21
C ASP A 401 -24.26 15.82 9.25
N GLU A 402 -24.11 15.28 10.48
CA GLU A 402 -25.07 15.51 11.55
C GLU A 402 -24.81 16.83 12.27
N GLU A 403 -25.87 17.41 12.86
CA GLU A 403 -25.71 18.44 13.91
C GLU A 403 -25.18 17.80 15.17
N THR A 404 -24.24 18.47 15.83
CA THR A 404 -23.74 18.02 17.13
C THR A 404 -24.77 18.35 18.20
N GLY A 405 -25.42 17.32 18.73
CA GLY A 405 -26.43 17.44 19.78
C GLY A 405 -25.80 17.68 21.16
N GLU A 406 -26.64 17.60 22.20
CA GLU A 406 -26.18 17.71 23.60
C GLU A 406 -25.59 16.40 24.14
N TRP A 407 -26.06 15.25 23.67
CA TRP A 407 -25.74 13.93 24.23
C TRP A 407 -25.11 12.97 23.22
N GLU A 408 -25.48 13.08 21.97
CA GLU A 408 -25.03 12.17 20.91
C GLU A 408 -25.10 12.83 19.53
N GLY A 409 -24.53 12.18 18.52
CA GLY A 409 -24.53 12.61 17.13
C GLY A 409 -23.40 13.62 16.83
N GLY A 410 -23.21 13.90 15.56
CA GLY A 410 -22.20 14.84 15.10
C GLY A 410 -20.80 14.52 15.63
N LEU A 411 -20.11 15.53 16.16
CA LEU A 411 -18.75 15.39 16.65
C LEU A 411 -18.62 14.49 17.90
N PHE A 412 -19.72 14.20 18.64
CA PHE A 412 -19.68 13.21 19.73
C PHE A 412 -19.24 11.82 19.23
N ARG A 413 -19.59 11.43 18.01
CA ARG A 413 -19.15 10.16 17.40
C ARG A 413 -17.63 10.05 17.36
N LEU A 414 -16.94 11.15 17.07
CA LEU A 414 -15.47 11.20 17.02
C LEU A 414 -14.87 11.15 18.43
N TYR A 415 -15.46 11.89 19.37
CA TYR A 415 -15.04 11.87 20.77
C TYR A 415 -15.14 10.46 21.36
N ASP A 416 -16.32 9.83 21.23
CA ASP A 416 -16.57 8.49 21.74
C ASP A 416 -15.64 7.46 21.11
N TYR A 417 -15.39 7.57 19.81
CA TYR A 417 -14.48 6.67 19.11
C TYR A 417 -13.04 6.82 19.61
N LEU A 418 -12.51 8.04 19.69
CA LEU A 418 -11.15 8.30 20.15
C LEU A 418 -10.96 7.92 21.64
N SER A 419 -12.03 8.00 22.46
CA SER A 419 -11.98 7.58 23.87
C SER A 419 -11.67 6.09 24.03
N GLN A 420 -11.82 5.28 22.95
CA GLN A 420 -11.59 3.84 22.93
C GLN A 420 -10.16 3.50 22.44
N ASP A 421 -9.29 4.46 22.21
CA ASP A 421 -7.92 4.24 21.72
C ASP A 421 -7.08 3.32 22.63
N ALA A 422 -7.51 3.10 23.87
CA ALA A 422 -6.89 2.16 24.82
C ALA A 422 -6.86 0.70 24.33
N VAL A 423 -7.67 0.32 23.33
CA VAL A 423 -7.65 -1.02 22.73
C VAL A 423 -6.46 -1.24 21.79
N TYR A 424 -5.85 -0.15 21.29
CA TYR A 424 -4.71 -0.22 20.39
C TYR A 424 -3.38 -0.18 21.15
N ALA A 425 -2.38 -0.94 20.67
CA ALA A 425 -1.03 -0.85 21.21
C ALA A 425 -0.38 0.51 20.90
N ASN A 426 -0.64 1.05 19.71
CA ASN A 426 -0.15 2.35 19.28
C ASN A 426 -1.17 3.07 18.37
N PRO A 427 -2.06 3.88 18.93
CA PRO A 427 -3.06 4.60 18.13
C PRO A 427 -2.44 5.65 17.19
N MET A 428 -1.21 6.14 17.47
CA MET A 428 -0.50 7.04 16.56
C MET A 428 -0.05 6.36 15.26
N ASN A 429 0.00 5.03 15.24
CA ASN A 429 0.39 4.23 14.08
C ASN A 429 -0.82 3.56 13.41
N LEU A 430 -1.98 4.18 13.43
CA LEU A 430 -3.15 3.76 12.65
C LEU A 430 -3.19 4.55 11.35
N LEU A 431 -3.46 3.89 10.22
CA LEU A 431 -3.73 4.60 8.97
C LEU A 431 -5.19 5.03 8.99
N ILE A 432 -5.42 6.35 8.97
CA ILE A 432 -6.74 6.98 9.06
C ILE A 432 -7.11 7.63 7.74
N PHE A 433 -8.37 7.52 7.34
CA PHE A 433 -8.86 8.02 6.06
C PHE A 433 -10.37 8.27 6.10
N ALA A 434 -10.85 9.12 5.21
CA ALA A 434 -12.29 9.37 5.03
C ALA A 434 -12.87 8.52 3.90
N ASP A 435 -12.07 8.23 2.89
CA ASP A 435 -12.41 7.41 1.73
C ASP A 435 -11.17 6.74 1.14
N ASN A 436 -11.40 5.73 0.30
CA ASN A 436 -10.39 5.07 -0.50
C ASN A 436 -11.01 4.51 -1.80
N HIS A 437 -10.25 3.70 -2.54
CA HIS A 437 -10.67 3.11 -3.82
C HIS A 437 -11.73 1.99 -3.69
N ASP A 438 -12.06 1.55 -2.47
CA ASP A 438 -13.02 0.47 -2.17
C ASP A 438 -14.28 0.95 -1.46
N THR A 439 -14.27 2.18 -0.93
CA THR A 439 -15.42 2.79 -0.26
C THR A 439 -16.07 3.86 -1.12
N SER A 440 -17.28 4.30 -0.77
CA SER A 440 -17.80 5.55 -1.31
C SER A 440 -16.84 6.69 -0.99
N ARG A 441 -16.69 7.63 -1.92
CA ARG A 441 -15.93 8.86 -1.64
C ARG A 441 -16.61 9.65 -0.54
N PHE A 442 -15.85 10.52 0.12
CA PHE A 442 -16.38 11.39 1.17
C PHE A 442 -17.61 12.18 0.71
N PHE A 443 -17.60 12.62 -0.53
CA PHE A 443 -18.78 13.09 -1.23
C PHE A 443 -19.26 12.03 -2.22
N GLN A 444 -20.54 11.62 -2.07
CA GLN A 444 -21.12 10.59 -2.92
C GLN A 444 -21.71 11.14 -4.22
N ASN A 445 -22.10 12.42 -4.21
CA ASN A 445 -22.73 13.10 -5.34
C ASN A 445 -22.36 14.58 -5.38
N GLU A 446 -22.71 15.24 -6.50
CA GLU A 446 -22.40 16.65 -6.78
C GLU A 446 -23.04 17.61 -5.78
N GLU A 447 -24.24 17.31 -5.28
CA GLU A 447 -24.93 18.21 -4.33
C GLU A 447 -24.16 18.30 -3.00
N GLN A 448 -23.63 17.18 -2.54
CA GLN A 448 -22.83 17.14 -1.31
C GLN A 448 -21.54 17.97 -1.40
N THR A 449 -20.94 18.07 -2.61
CA THR A 449 -19.70 18.85 -2.80
C THR A 449 -19.85 20.34 -2.55
N LYS A 450 -21.10 20.85 -2.53
CA LYS A 450 -21.41 22.24 -2.19
C LYS A 450 -21.24 22.54 -0.70
N ASN A 451 -21.21 21.52 0.16
CA ASN A 451 -21.03 21.69 1.62
C ASN A 451 -19.55 21.75 2.01
N LEU A 452 -18.91 22.88 1.70
CA LEU A 452 -17.49 23.09 2.03
C LEU A 452 -17.20 23.11 3.54
N SER A 453 -18.16 23.50 4.38
CA SER A 453 -17.96 23.47 5.83
C SER A 453 -17.74 22.04 6.32
N ARG A 454 -18.52 21.08 5.81
CA ARG A 454 -18.36 19.65 6.05
C ARG A 454 -16.96 19.18 5.65
N TYR A 455 -16.56 19.51 4.42
CA TYR A 455 -15.24 19.16 3.90
C TYR A 455 -14.11 19.72 4.77
N LYS A 456 -14.15 21.01 5.08
CA LYS A 456 -13.13 21.68 5.87
C LYS A 456 -12.99 21.08 7.26
N GLN A 457 -14.10 20.77 7.94
CA GLN A 457 -14.08 20.13 9.25
C GLN A 457 -13.49 18.71 9.16
N ALA A 458 -13.89 17.91 8.18
CA ALA A 458 -13.41 16.53 8.00
C ALA A 458 -11.92 16.46 7.70
N VAL A 459 -11.43 17.26 6.73
CA VAL A 459 -9.99 17.27 6.41
C VAL A 459 -9.15 17.87 7.53
N THR A 460 -9.66 18.86 8.27
CA THR A 460 -8.97 19.36 9.46
C THR A 460 -8.84 18.28 10.52
N PHE A 461 -9.92 17.58 10.84
CA PHE A 461 -9.86 16.47 11.79
C PHE A 461 -8.87 15.39 11.33
N LEU A 462 -8.98 14.93 10.08
CA LEU A 462 -8.11 13.90 9.53
C LEU A 462 -6.63 14.29 9.59
N LEU A 463 -6.31 15.55 9.29
CA LEU A 463 -4.93 16.05 9.24
C LEU A 463 -4.36 16.47 10.61
N THR A 464 -5.18 16.57 11.65
CA THR A 464 -4.73 17.07 12.95
C THR A 464 -4.93 16.09 14.12
N THR A 465 -5.79 15.08 13.96
CA THR A 465 -5.98 14.03 14.97
C THR A 465 -4.80 13.06 15.02
N ARG A 466 -4.90 11.99 15.81
CA ARG A 466 -3.89 10.93 15.88
C ARG A 466 -3.91 10.06 14.62
N GLY A 467 -2.80 9.38 14.32
CA GLY A 467 -2.66 8.44 13.21
C GLY A 467 -1.93 9.02 12.00
N ILE A 468 -1.86 8.22 10.96
CA ILE A 468 -1.22 8.50 9.66
C ILE A 468 -2.32 8.81 8.66
N PRO A 469 -2.54 10.05 8.25
CA PRO A 469 -3.64 10.39 7.35
C PRO A 469 -3.37 9.90 5.93
N GLN A 470 -4.40 9.33 5.30
CA GLN A 470 -4.44 8.99 3.88
C GLN A 470 -5.52 9.82 3.19
N LEU A 471 -5.17 10.41 2.08
CA LEU A 471 -6.07 11.08 1.14
C LEU A 471 -6.20 10.22 -0.12
N TYR A 472 -7.40 10.11 -0.65
CA TYR A 472 -7.65 9.46 -1.92
C TYR A 472 -7.54 10.49 -3.04
N TYR A 473 -6.92 10.16 -4.19
CA TYR A 473 -6.71 11.12 -5.28
C TYR A 473 -8.02 11.82 -5.67
N GLY A 474 -7.91 13.13 -5.87
CA GLY A 474 -9.04 13.99 -6.21
C GLY A 474 -9.92 14.45 -5.02
N THR A 475 -9.61 14.03 -3.78
CA THR A 475 -10.28 14.58 -2.57
C THR A 475 -10.05 16.08 -2.47
N GLU A 476 -8.87 16.57 -2.86
CA GLU A 476 -8.48 17.98 -2.85
C GLU A 476 -9.27 18.86 -3.84
N ILE A 477 -9.87 18.24 -4.86
CA ILE A 477 -10.69 18.92 -5.88
C ILE A 477 -12.17 18.49 -5.82
N LEU A 478 -12.58 17.89 -4.70
CA LEU A 478 -13.95 17.47 -4.42
C LEU A 478 -14.51 16.41 -5.39
N MET A 479 -13.69 15.49 -5.87
CA MET A 479 -14.20 14.36 -6.64
C MET A 479 -15.20 13.56 -5.80
N ASN A 480 -16.30 13.15 -6.44
CA ASN A 480 -17.38 12.40 -5.80
C ASN A 480 -17.52 10.99 -6.39
N GLY A 481 -18.13 10.08 -5.63
CA GLY A 481 -18.37 8.71 -6.08
C GLY A 481 -19.15 7.88 -5.06
N ASP A 482 -20.13 7.15 -5.57
CA ASP A 482 -21.02 6.29 -4.80
C ASP A 482 -20.72 4.82 -5.09
N LYS A 483 -20.21 4.09 -4.11
CA LYS A 483 -19.85 2.66 -4.20
C LYS A 483 -21.05 1.78 -4.54
N SER A 484 -22.27 2.17 -4.17
CA SER A 484 -23.47 1.40 -4.49
C SER A 484 -23.71 1.25 -6.00
N LYS A 485 -23.08 2.11 -6.82
CA LYS A 485 -23.12 2.07 -8.28
C LYS A 485 -22.03 1.20 -8.91
N GLY A 486 -21.11 0.67 -8.11
CA GLY A 486 -19.98 -0.15 -8.54
C GLY A 486 -18.63 0.52 -8.33
N ASP A 487 -17.55 -0.28 -8.43
CA ASP A 487 -16.18 0.16 -8.18
C ASP A 487 -15.73 1.28 -9.10
N GLY A 488 -16.00 1.19 -10.38
CA GLY A 488 -15.60 2.20 -11.35
C GLY A 488 -16.16 3.59 -11.08
N TYR A 489 -17.29 3.70 -10.36
CA TYR A 489 -17.90 5.00 -10.01
C TYR A 489 -17.17 5.72 -8.87
N VAL A 490 -16.40 5.03 -8.05
CA VAL A 490 -15.51 5.63 -7.04
C VAL A 490 -14.08 5.76 -7.55
N ARG A 491 -13.73 5.12 -8.68
CA ARG A 491 -12.41 5.07 -9.33
C ARG A 491 -12.38 5.86 -10.64
N LYS A 492 -12.99 7.05 -10.65
CA LYS A 492 -13.06 7.94 -11.82
C LYS A 492 -11.67 8.48 -12.17
N ASP A 493 -11.49 8.87 -13.44
CA ASP A 493 -10.28 9.57 -13.89
C ASP A 493 -10.09 10.90 -13.17
N PHE A 494 -8.83 11.23 -12.87
CA PHE A 494 -8.48 12.57 -12.42
C PHE A 494 -8.60 13.54 -13.63
N PRO A 495 -9.39 14.63 -13.52
CA PRO A 495 -9.61 15.53 -14.65
C PRO A 495 -8.34 16.26 -15.06
N GLY A 496 -7.94 16.13 -16.33
CA GLY A 496 -6.71 16.68 -16.89
C GLY A 496 -5.57 15.67 -16.99
N GLY A 497 -5.83 14.39 -16.66
CA GLY A 497 -4.86 13.30 -16.81
C GLY A 497 -4.66 12.82 -18.24
N TRP A 498 -5.54 13.20 -19.16
CA TRP A 498 -5.46 12.84 -20.59
C TRP A 498 -5.45 14.07 -21.47
N SER A 499 -4.76 13.98 -22.60
CA SER A 499 -4.59 15.10 -23.54
C SER A 499 -5.91 15.62 -24.12
N GLU A 500 -6.94 14.78 -24.21
CA GLU A 500 -8.28 15.13 -24.69
C GLU A 500 -9.20 15.71 -23.62
N ASP A 501 -8.78 15.76 -22.36
CA ASP A 501 -9.59 16.30 -21.29
C ASP A 501 -9.84 17.81 -21.48
N SER A 502 -11.10 18.22 -21.42
CA SER A 502 -11.48 19.63 -21.55
C SER A 502 -11.15 20.47 -20.33
N LEU A 503 -10.91 19.82 -19.18
CA LEU A 503 -10.60 20.44 -17.89
C LEU A 503 -9.32 19.81 -17.34
N ASN A 504 -8.33 20.65 -16.98
CA ASN A 504 -7.10 20.20 -16.33
C ASN A 504 -7.07 20.70 -14.87
N CYS A 505 -7.42 19.82 -13.94
CA CYS A 505 -7.43 20.12 -12.50
C CYS A 505 -6.04 20.04 -11.83
N PHE A 506 -4.99 19.60 -12.53
CA PHE A 506 -3.61 19.74 -12.05
C PHE A 506 -3.13 21.20 -12.04
N SER A 507 -3.84 22.07 -12.77
CA SER A 507 -3.60 23.51 -12.81
C SER A 507 -4.67 24.22 -11.97
N PRO A 508 -4.32 24.74 -10.77
CA PRO A 508 -5.30 25.33 -9.84
C PRO A 508 -6.12 26.48 -10.42
N GLU A 509 -5.59 27.17 -11.43
CA GLU A 509 -6.28 28.25 -12.14
C GLU A 509 -7.49 27.78 -12.97
N ASN A 510 -7.59 26.50 -13.27
CA ASN A 510 -8.71 25.91 -14.01
C ASN A 510 -9.85 25.42 -13.09
N LEU A 511 -9.62 25.42 -11.77
CA LEU A 511 -10.62 24.98 -10.80
C LEU A 511 -11.79 25.99 -10.72
N ASN A 512 -13.01 25.50 -10.59
CA ASN A 512 -14.12 26.38 -10.24
C ASN A 512 -13.94 26.95 -8.82
N ALA A 513 -14.72 27.98 -8.47
CA ALA A 513 -14.56 28.69 -7.19
C ALA A 513 -14.61 27.76 -5.97
N THR A 514 -15.53 26.79 -5.95
CA THR A 514 -15.70 25.81 -4.86
C THR A 514 -14.51 24.86 -4.76
N GLN A 515 -14.06 24.35 -5.89
CA GLN A 515 -12.88 23.48 -5.96
C GLN A 515 -11.60 24.23 -5.57
N ALA A 516 -11.44 25.47 -6.06
CA ALA A 516 -10.29 26.31 -5.71
C ALA A 516 -10.22 26.58 -4.20
N GLU A 517 -11.37 26.88 -3.58
CA GLU A 517 -11.46 27.11 -2.13
C GLU A 517 -11.08 25.84 -1.35
N ALA A 518 -11.59 24.67 -1.75
CA ALA A 518 -11.25 23.37 -1.15
C ALA A 518 -9.75 23.07 -1.30
N PHE A 519 -9.22 23.21 -2.51
CA PHE A 519 -7.81 22.98 -2.83
C PHE A 519 -6.86 23.86 -2.02
N HIS A 520 -7.13 25.16 -1.97
CA HIS A 520 -6.30 26.09 -1.19
C HIS A 520 -6.36 25.83 0.30
N PHE A 521 -7.53 25.44 0.81
CA PHE A 521 -7.71 25.09 2.22
C PHE A 521 -6.88 23.86 2.59
N ILE A 522 -7.05 22.74 1.89
CA ILE A 522 -6.31 21.51 2.20
C ILE A 522 -4.80 21.67 1.97
N ARG A 523 -4.39 22.35 0.89
CA ARG A 523 -2.99 22.65 0.62
C ARG A 523 -2.33 23.45 1.75
N LYS A 524 -3.04 24.43 2.31
CA LYS A 524 -2.56 25.21 3.45
C LYS A 524 -2.31 24.32 4.67
N LEU A 525 -3.26 23.44 5.00
CA LEU A 525 -3.13 22.49 6.11
C LEU A 525 -2.01 21.49 5.91
N LEU A 526 -1.89 20.91 4.71
CA LEU A 526 -0.86 19.94 4.39
C LEU A 526 0.55 20.54 4.52
N ASN A 527 0.75 21.76 3.99
CA ASN A 527 2.03 22.44 4.08
C ASN A 527 2.35 22.94 5.50
N TRP A 528 1.35 23.36 6.29
CA TRP A 528 1.53 23.65 7.70
C TRP A 528 1.89 22.39 8.51
N ARG A 529 1.24 21.24 8.21
CA ARG A 529 1.49 19.96 8.86
C ARG A 529 2.91 19.45 8.58
N LYS A 530 3.43 19.70 7.37
CA LYS A 530 4.75 19.25 6.95
C LYS A 530 5.83 19.82 7.88
N GLY A 531 6.51 18.94 8.63
CA GLY A 531 7.52 19.34 9.62
C GLY A 531 6.96 19.87 10.94
N ASN A 532 5.64 19.86 11.15
CA ASN A 532 5.03 20.23 12.43
C ASN A 532 5.09 19.03 13.41
N GLU A 533 6.03 19.09 14.35
CA GLU A 533 6.25 17.98 15.29
C GLU A 533 5.08 17.80 16.28
N ALA A 534 4.35 18.85 16.62
CA ALA A 534 3.17 18.73 17.48
C ALA A 534 2.12 17.81 16.82
N ILE A 535 1.95 17.92 15.51
CA ILE A 535 1.02 17.07 14.76
C ILE A 535 1.61 15.69 14.46
N GLY A 536 2.87 15.63 13.97
CA GLY A 536 3.49 14.37 13.52
C GLY A 536 3.93 13.45 14.66
N LYS A 537 4.32 14.01 15.83
CA LYS A 537 4.91 13.25 16.96
C LYS A 537 4.19 13.48 18.28
N GLY A 538 3.31 14.49 18.35
CA GLY A 538 2.72 14.96 19.60
C GLY A 538 1.66 14.00 20.16
N SER A 539 1.48 14.06 21.47
CA SER A 539 0.35 13.44 22.15
C SER A 539 -0.96 14.10 21.75
N LEU A 540 -2.05 13.37 21.90
CA LEU A 540 -3.42 13.88 21.77
C LEU A 540 -4.03 14.01 23.17
N LYS A 541 -4.64 15.18 23.43
CA LYS A 541 -5.52 15.40 24.59
C LYS A 541 -6.82 16.02 24.07
N HIS A 542 -7.98 15.49 24.46
CA HIS A 542 -9.26 15.99 23.98
C HIS A 542 -10.26 16.17 25.12
N PHE A 543 -11.23 17.00 24.88
CA PHE A 543 -12.25 17.36 25.87
C PHE A 543 -13.61 16.84 25.45
N ILE A 544 -14.47 16.56 26.45
CA ILE A 544 -15.89 16.30 26.22
C ILE A 544 -16.49 17.48 25.47
N ILE A 545 -17.32 17.22 24.50
CA ILE A 545 -17.99 18.23 23.70
C ILE A 545 -18.92 19.08 24.61
N ARG A 546 -18.84 20.42 24.47
CA ARG A 546 -19.65 21.38 25.18
C ARG A 546 -20.24 22.38 24.19
N ASN A 547 -21.52 22.67 24.30
CA ASN A 547 -22.22 23.57 23.38
C ASN A 547 -21.98 23.25 21.92
N GLY A 548 -21.96 21.95 21.58
CA GLY A 548 -21.67 21.47 20.21
C GLY A 548 -20.24 21.71 19.71
N CYS A 549 -19.34 22.21 20.59
CA CYS A 549 -17.94 22.47 20.23
C CYS A 549 -17.02 21.36 20.71
N TYR A 550 -16.14 20.90 19.82
CA TYR A 550 -15.10 19.92 20.11
C TYR A 550 -13.74 20.59 20.18
N VAL A 551 -13.02 20.37 21.30
CA VAL A 551 -11.68 20.92 21.56
C VAL A 551 -10.70 19.79 21.81
N TYR A 552 -9.55 19.82 21.13
CA TYR A 552 -8.45 18.91 21.39
C TYR A 552 -7.10 19.57 21.12
N GLU A 553 -6.06 19.09 21.81
CA GLU A 553 -4.67 19.52 21.69
C GLU A 553 -3.80 18.43 21.05
N ARG A 554 -2.88 18.84 20.19
CA ARG A 554 -1.70 18.07 19.81
C ARG A 554 -0.48 18.78 20.39
N ARG A 555 0.35 18.04 21.15
CA ARG A 555 1.49 18.65 21.85
C ARG A 555 2.75 17.82 21.71
N TYR A 556 3.86 18.49 21.37
CA TYR A 556 5.21 17.92 21.37
C TYR A 556 6.19 18.92 22.00
N GLY A 557 6.73 18.57 23.18
CA GLY A 557 7.57 19.50 23.94
C GLY A 557 6.82 20.78 24.30
N GLU A 558 7.34 21.91 23.85
CA GLU A 558 6.78 23.25 24.08
C GLU A 558 5.81 23.70 22.98
N ARG A 559 5.71 22.94 21.90
CA ARG A 559 4.82 23.27 20.77
C ARG A 559 3.44 22.66 20.99
N SER A 560 2.42 23.48 20.90
CA SER A 560 1.02 23.08 20.95
C SER A 560 0.26 23.59 19.75
N ALA A 561 -0.67 22.75 19.30
CA ALA A 561 -1.73 23.11 18.37
C ALA A 561 -3.06 22.68 18.99
N VAL A 562 -3.91 23.66 19.32
CA VAL A 562 -5.25 23.42 19.86
C VAL A 562 -6.26 23.62 18.74
N ILE A 563 -7.04 22.59 18.46
CA ILE A 563 -8.08 22.59 17.44
C ILE A 563 -9.44 22.75 18.12
N ILE A 564 -10.22 23.71 17.64
CA ILE A 564 -11.57 24.03 18.12
C ILE A 564 -12.51 23.94 16.92
N MET A 565 -13.55 23.12 17.01
CA MET A 565 -14.56 22.96 15.95
C MET A 565 -15.96 23.22 16.51
N ASN A 566 -16.70 24.15 15.90
CA ASN A 566 -18.14 24.29 16.14
C ASN A 566 -18.89 23.25 15.25
N GLY A 567 -19.44 22.21 15.83
CA GLY A 567 -20.18 21.15 15.14
C GLY A 567 -21.65 21.48 14.89
N THR A 568 -22.05 22.77 15.07
CA THR A 568 -23.45 23.21 14.90
C THR A 568 -23.61 24.23 13.78
N GLY A 569 -24.83 24.36 13.28
CA GLY A 569 -25.22 25.38 12.31
C GLY A 569 -25.54 26.75 12.93
N SER A 570 -25.22 26.98 14.21
CA SER A 570 -25.48 28.22 14.93
C SER A 570 -24.17 28.81 15.52
N ILE A 571 -24.21 30.10 15.84
CA ILE A 571 -23.12 30.75 16.57
C ILE A 571 -23.05 30.14 17.98
N GLN A 572 -21.84 29.83 18.41
CA GLN A 572 -21.58 29.33 19.76
C GLN A 572 -20.66 30.27 20.51
N GLU A 573 -20.97 30.48 21.79
CA GLU A 573 -20.07 31.10 22.73
C GLU A 573 -19.39 30.00 23.56
N LEU A 574 -18.09 29.84 23.37
CA LEU A 574 -17.29 28.82 24.04
C LEU A 574 -16.56 29.44 25.22
N ALA A 575 -17.01 29.19 26.45
CA ALA A 575 -16.28 29.58 27.66
C ALA A 575 -14.93 28.82 27.72
N LEU A 576 -13.83 29.55 27.99
CA LEU A 576 -12.47 29.01 27.95
C LEU A 576 -11.98 28.41 29.27
N ALA A 577 -12.64 28.71 30.38
CA ALA A 577 -12.26 28.19 31.70
C ALA A 577 -12.06 26.66 31.75
N PRO A 578 -12.89 25.80 31.09
CA PRO A 578 -12.66 24.34 31.06
C PRO A 578 -11.43 23.90 30.31
N TYR A 579 -10.83 24.76 29.47
CA TYR A 579 -9.74 24.42 28.55
C TYR A 579 -8.39 25.02 28.94
N GLN A 580 -8.27 25.62 30.12
CA GLN A 580 -7.02 26.22 30.62
C GLN A 580 -5.85 25.22 30.71
N GLU A 581 -6.15 23.92 30.80
CA GLU A 581 -5.14 22.88 30.76
C GLU A 581 -4.38 22.83 29.43
N VAL A 582 -4.97 23.29 28.34
CA VAL A 582 -4.38 23.28 26.98
C VAL A 582 -4.22 24.72 26.43
N LEU A 583 -5.02 25.69 26.83
CA LEU A 583 -4.91 27.09 26.44
C LEU A 583 -4.11 27.87 27.50
N ARG A 584 -2.78 27.70 27.49
CA ARG A 584 -1.87 28.18 28.56
C ARG A 584 -1.25 29.54 28.27
N VAL A 585 -1.68 30.21 27.20
CA VAL A 585 -1.16 31.49 26.74
C VAL A 585 -2.30 32.49 26.58
N PRO A 586 -2.07 33.81 26.77
CA PRO A 586 -3.12 34.80 26.61
C PRO A 586 -3.52 35.05 25.15
N GLU A 587 -2.68 34.63 24.21
CA GLU A 587 -2.88 34.85 22.78
C GLU A 587 -2.24 33.73 21.98
N ALA A 588 -2.90 33.25 20.92
CA ALA A 588 -2.38 32.26 20.00
C ALA A 588 -2.61 32.68 18.55
N THR A 589 -1.84 32.11 17.62
CA THR A 589 -2.04 32.37 16.19
C THR A 589 -2.99 31.32 15.61
N ASP A 590 -4.10 31.77 15.02
CA ASP A 590 -4.93 30.87 14.20
C ASP A 590 -4.26 30.62 12.84
N ILE A 591 -3.95 29.35 12.57
CA ILE A 591 -3.25 28.93 11.35
C ILE A 591 -4.10 29.18 10.10
N LEU A 592 -5.43 29.06 10.22
CA LEU A 592 -6.32 29.21 9.06
C LEU A 592 -6.42 30.66 8.59
N SER A 593 -6.54 31.61 9.49
CA SER A 593 -6.64 33.04 9.15
C SER A 593 -5.29 33.78 9.20
N GLY A 594 -4.30 33.25 9.91
CA GLY A 594 -3.03 33.92 10.21
C GLY A 594 -3.17 35.01 11.27
N LYS A 595 -4.34 35.16 11.90
CA LYS A 595 -4.61 36.19 12.90
C LYS A 595 -4.23 35.73 14.29
N LYS A 596 -3.86 36.70 15.13
CA LYS A 596 -3.73 36.48 16.57
C LYS A 596 -5.10 36.51 17.22
N ILE A 597 -5.39 35.48 18.00
CA ILE A 597 -6.63 35.32 18.74
C ILE A 597 -6.32 35.48 20.23
N ARG A 598 -6.98 36.43 20.87
CA ARG A 598 -6.91 36.59 22.34
C ARG A 598 -7.76 35.52 23.00
N LEU A 599 -7.20 34.91 24.04
CA LEU A 599 -7.80 33.82 24.80
C LEU A 599 -8.27 34.35 26.17
N ASP A 600 -9.26 35.28 26.12
CA ASP A 600 -9.88 35.86 27.29
C ASP A 600 -10.86 34.85 27.94
N ASP A 601 -12.06 35.26 28.39
CA ASP A 601 -12.99 34.35 29.07
C ASP A 601 -13.78 33.45 28.13
N SER A 602 -14.04 33.87 26.89
CA SER A 602 -14.80 33.12 25.91
C SER A 602 -14.36 33.41 24.47
N LEU A 603 -14.72 32.51 23.56
CA LEU A 603 -14.58 32.66 22.09
C LEU A 603 -15.97 32.59 21.44
N HIS A 604 -16.24 33.53 20.53
CA HIS A 604 -17.40 33.44 19.63
C HIS A 604 -17.02 32.66 18.37
N LEU A 605 -17.71 31.58 18.11
CA LEU A 605 -17.50 30.71 16.97
C LEU A 605 -18.68 30.78 16.00
N SER A 606 -18.44 31.16 14.77
CA SER A 606 -19.45 31.13 13.70
C SER A 606 -19.96 29.72 13.44
N PRO A 607 -21.10 29.55 12.76
CA PRO A 607 -21.57 28.22 12.35
C PRO A 607 -20.49 27.40 11.62
N ARG A 608 -20.24 26.17 12.08
CA ARG A 608 -19.26 25.25 11.50
C ARG A 608 -17.81 25.80 11.47
N GLU A 609 -17.49 26.82 12.25
CA GLU A 609 -16.14 27.39 12.30
C GLU A 609 -15.12 26.42 12.87
N ILE A 610 -13.89 26.58 12.37
CA ILE A 610 -12.71 25.85 12.82
C ILE A 610 -11.65 26.89 13.20
N LEU A 611 -11.02 26.70 14.36
CA LEU A 611 -9.80 27.40 14.72
C LEU A 611 -8.68 26.37 14.95
N ILE A 612 -7.48 26.68 14.47
CA ILE A 612 -6.26 25.92 14.74
C ILE A 612 -5.28 26.88 15.41
N LEU A 613 -5.25 26.86 16.72
CA LEU A 613 -4.48 27.78 17.55
C LEU A 613 -3.09 27.19 17.82
N GLU A 614 -2.06 27.76 17.19
CA GLU A 614 -0.67 27.35 17.40
C GLU A 614 0.06 28.32 18.33
N PHE A 615 0.80 27.78 19.27
CA PHE A 615 1.66 28.55 20.18
C PHE A 615 2.84 27.71 20.69
N ARG A 616 3.81 28.43 21.29
CA ARG A 616 4.91 27.83 22.07
C ARG A 616 4.84 28.32 23.48
N GLU A 617 5.05 27.45 24.45
CA GLU A 617 5.18 27.81 25.84
C GLU A 617 6.59 28.30 26.13
N ASP A 618 6.72 29.49 26.71
CA ASP A 618 8.01 29.98 27.22
C ASP A 618 8.29 29.32 28.57
N LYS A 619 9.42 28.63 28.71
CA LYS A 619 9.88 28.04 29.99
C LYS A 619 10.09 29.06 31.12
N THR A 620 10.18 30.34 30.78
CA THR A 620 10.43 31.40 31.75
C THR A 620 9.21 31.74 32.60
N LEU A 621 8.00 31.24 32.27
CA LEU A 621 6.76 31.54 33.01
C LEU A 621 6.33 30.42 33.99
N GLN A 622 7.13 29.36 34.17
CA GLN A 622 6.81 28.25 35.09
C GLN A 622 7.48 28.34 36.45
N ASN A 623 7.69 29.53 37.03
CA ASN A 623 8.00 29.67 38.47
C ASN A 623 7.01 30.65 39.09
N PRO A 624 6.05 30.19 39.92
CA PRO A 624 5.50 31.00 41.01
C PRO A 624 6.43 30.99 42.20
#